data_fe35a4eb906d38213bb6eceb0f6a0498
#
_entry.id   fe35a4eb906d38213bb6eceb0f6a0498
#
_cell.length_a   1.000
_cell.length_b   1.000
_cell.length_c   1.000
_cell.angle_alpha   90.00
_cell.angle_beta   90.00
_cell.angle_gamma   90.00
#
_symmetry.space_group_name_H-M   'P 1'
#
loop_
_entity.id
_entity.type
_entity.pdbx_description
1 polymer ?
#
loop_
_entity_poly.entity_id
_entity_poly.type
_entity_poly.pdbx_seq_one_letter_code
_entity_poly.pdbx_strand_id
1 'polypeptide(L)'
;MDPPSYGRGPSGEVWRLEENLFPFLDLVSGVLSDEPLFIILNSYTTGLAPSVLTYLLEILVSRRRGGHTESRELGLPVSESGLLLPCGATGRWTADR
;
A
#
# COMPACT_ATOMS: atom_id res chain seq x y z
N MET A 1 -3.23 4.35 4.22
CA MET A 1 -4.04 4.38 2.98
C MET A 1 -4.63 3.00 2.71
N ASP A 2 -5.89 2.97 2.35
CA ASP A 2 -6.63 1.75 2.04
C ASP A 2 -7.38 1.92 0.71
N PRO A 3 -6.68 2.04 -0.43
CA PRO A 3 -7.37 2.22 -1.70
C PRO A 3 -8.22 1.00 -2.05
N PRO A 4 -9.40 1.19 -2.65
CA PRO A 4 -10.25 0.08 -3.01
C PRO A 4 -9.66 -0.72 -4.16
N SER A 5 -10.04 -2.00 -4.25
CA SER A 5 -9.60 -2.86 -5.36
C SER A 5 -10.26 -2.48 -6.68
N TYR A 6 -11.50 -2.01 -6.63
CA TYR A 6 -12.29 -1.63 -7.79
C TYR A 6 -13.32 -0.56 -7.43
N GLY A 7 -13.64 0.30 -8.37
CA GLY A 7 -14.69 1.29 -8.20
C GLY A 7 -15.03 2.00 -9.50
N ARG A 8 -16.15 2.72 -9.50
CA ARG A 8 -16.58 3.56 -10.62
C ARG A 8 -16.85 4.97 -10.14
N GLY A 9 -16.41 5.95 -10.92
CA GLY A 9 -16.68 7.34 -10.66
C GLY A 9 -18.02 7.80 -11.25
N PRO A 10 -18.46 9.02 -10.89
CA PRO A 10 -19.75 9.55 -11.35
C PRO A 10 -19.84 9.79 -12.85
N SER A 11 -18.70 9.93 -13.53
CA SER A 11 -18.65 10.13 -14.99
C SER A 11 -18.34 8.85 -15.76
N GLY A 12 -18.46 7.68 -15.10
CA GLY A 12 -18.21 6.38 -15.73
C GLY A 12 -16.78 5.92 -15.73
N GLU A 13 -15.86 6.70 -15.14
CA GLU A 13 -14.46 6.27 -15.00
C GLU A 13 -14.36 5.04 -14.10
N VAL A 14 -13.40 4.15 -14.43
CA VAL A 14 -13.21 2.88 -13.73
C VAL A 14 -11.89 2.92 -12.98
N TRP A 15 -11.95 2.58 -11.70
CA TRP A 15 -10.79 2.39 -10.84
C TRP A 15 -10.48 0.91 -10.71
N ARG A 16 -9.24 0.53 -11.02
CA ARG A 16 -8.70 -0.81 -10.73
C ARG A 16 -7.35 -0.63 -10.07
N LEU A 17 -7.18 -1.22 -8.90
CA LEU A 17 -5.97 -1.01 -8.10
C LEU A 17 -4.70 -1.38 -8.86
N GLU A 18 -4.67 -2.52 -9.51
CA GLU A 18 -3.50 -3.01 -10.24
C GLU A 18 -3.06 -2.11 -11.40
N GLU A 19 -3.98 -1.30 -11.93
CA GLU A 19 -3.68 -0.38 -13.03
C GLU A 19 -3.44 1.05 -12.57
N ASN A 20 -4.07 1.45 -11.47
CA ASN A 20 -4.13 2.85 -11.05
C ASN A 20 -3.31 3.14 -9.79
N LEU A 21 -2.75 2.13 -9.15
CA LEU A 21 -2.07 2.30 -7.86
C LEU A 21 -0.84 3.21 -7.95
N PHE A 22 0.02 3.00 -8.95
CA PHE A 22 1.24 3.81 -9.08
C PHE A 22 0.92 5.30 -9.31
N PRO A 23 0.08 5.67 -10.29
CA PRO A 23 -0.29 7.08 -10.47
C PRO A 23 -0.96 7.69 -9.24
N PHE A 24 -1.79 6.91 -8.56
CA PHE A 24 -2.45 7.37 -7.33
C PHE A 24 -1.45 7.65 -6.22
N LEU A 25 -0.50 6.76 -6.00
CA LEU A 25 0.53 6.96 -4.98
C LEU A 25 1.46 8.10 -5.33
N ASP A 26 1.79 8.29 -6.61
CA ASP A 26 2.59 9.41 -7.05
C ASP A 26 1.89 10.73 -6.74
N LEU A 27 0.58 10.81 -7.00
CA LEU A 27 -0.21 11.98 -6.66
C LEU A 27 -0.25 12.21 -5.15
N VAL A 28 -0.52 11.17 -4.36
CA VAL A 28 -0.62 11.25 -2.90
C VAL A 28 0.71 11.61 -2.26
N SER A 29 1.83 11.19 -2.84
CA SER A 29 3.16 11.54 -2.32
C SER A 29 3.39 13.05 -2.27
N GLY A 30 2.69 13.80 -3.10
CA GLY A 30 2.77 15.27 -3.12
C GLY A 30 2.09 15.94 -1.93
N VAL A 31 1.27 15.22 -1.16
CA VAL A 31 0.60 15.77 0.04
C VAL A 31 1.29 15.37 1.34
N LEU A 32 2.40 14.68 1.26
CA LEU A 32 3.19 14.37 2.47
C LEU A 32 3.76 15.65 3.07
N SER A 33 3.84 15.67 4.39
CA SER A 33 4.53 16.77 5.09
C SER A 33 6.01 16.78 4.74
N ASP A 34 6.72 17.86 5.11
CA ASP A 34 8.15 17.96 4.84
C ASP A 34 8.97 16.90 5.58
N GLU A 35 8.48 16.48 6.74
CA GLU A 35 9.15 15.47 7.58
C GLU A 35 8.16 14.36 7.97
N PRO A 36 7.71 13.54 7.02
CA PRO A 36 6.79 12.46 7.36
C PRO A 36 7.48 11.42 8.24
N LEU A 37 6.72 10.84 9.16
CA LEU A 37 7.23 9.83 10.09
C LEU A 37 7.06 8.42 9.54
N PHE A 38 5.90 8.14 8.96
CA PHE A 38 5.62 6.83 8.39
C PHE A 38 4.50 6.90 7.35
N ILE A 39 4.42 5.87 6.54
CA ILE A 39 3.34 5.65 5.58
C ILE A 39 2.94 4.19 5.69
N ILE A 40 1.64 3.92 5.77
CA ILE A 40 1.10 2.57 5.71
C ILE A 40 0.18 2.50 4.51
N LEU A 41 0.40 1.49 3.67
CA LEU A 41 -0.39 1.24 2.48
C LEU A 41 -0.91 -0.19 2.53
N ASN A 42 -2.22 -0.35 2.49
CA ASN A 42 -2.86 -1.66 2.48
C ASN A 42 -3.47 -1.94 1.12
N SER A 43 -3.48 -3.21 0.74
CA SER A 43 -4.14 -3.69 -0.45
C SER A 43 -4.89 -4.98 -0.12
N TYR A 44 -6.11 -5.07 -0.59
CA TYR A 44 -6.94 -6.27 -0.43
C TYR A 44 -7.18 -6.95 -1.77
N THR A 45 -6.43 -6.58 -2.78
CA THR A 45 -6.55 -7.12 -4.14
C THR A 45 -5.86 -8.47 -4.25
N THR A 46 -6.60 -9.50 -4.64
CA THR A 46 -6.06 -10.82 -4.88
C THR A 46 -5.04 -10.78 -6.03
N GLY A 47 -3.90 -11.45 -5.84
CA GLY A 47 -2.87 -11.51 -6.86
C GLY A 47 -1.86 -10.37 -6.83
N LEU A 48 -2.04 -9.39 -5.97
CA LEU A 48 -1.06 -8.33 -5.78
C LEU A 48 -0.11 -8.72 -4.65
N ALA A 49 1.12 -9.07 -5.01
CA ALA A 49 2.10 -9.52 -4.03
C ALA A 49 2.54 -8.40 -3.08
N PRO A 50 2.83 -8.71 -1.80
CA PRO A 50 3.30 -7.69 -0.86
C PRO A 50 4.53 -6.92 -1.33
N SER A 51 5.46 -7.58 -2.02
CA SER A 51 6.68 -6.95 -2.53
C SER A 51 6.41 -5.80 -3.51
N VAL A 52 5.27 -5.81 -4.20
CA VAL A 52 4.88 -4.70 -5.07
C VAL A 52 4.71 -3.42 -4.25
N LEU A 53 4.13 -3.51 -3.06
CA LEU A 53 3.97 -2.37 -2.17
C LEU A 53 5.33 -1.82 -1.72
N THR A 54 6.29 -2.72 -1.43
CA THR A 54 7.66 -2.31 -1.12
C THR A 54 8.28 -1.52 -2.28
N TYR A 55 8.18 -2.04 -3.50
CA TYR A 55 8.76 -1.36 -4.67
C TYR A 55 8.17 0.01 -4.88
N LEU A 56 6.85 0.15 -4.75
CA LEU A 56 6.19 1.44 -4.92
C LEU A 56 6.65 2.45 -3.88
N LEU A 57 6.72 2.05 -2.62
CA LEU A 57 7.18 2.92 -1.55
C LEU A 57 8.66 3.28 -1.70
N GLU A 58 9.49 2.34 -2.15
CA GLU A 58 10.89 2.62 -2.45
C GLU A 58 11.04 3.68 -3.53
N ILE A 59 10.34 3.52 -4.64
CA ILE A 59 10.43 4.44 -5.79
C ILE A 59 9.91 5.82 -5.42
N LEU A 60 8.76 5.89 -4.76
CA LEU A 60 8.06 7.15 -4.54
C LEU A 60 8.48 7.89 -3.28
N VAL A 61 9.02 7.20 -2.29
CA VAL A 61 9.31 7.80 -0.99
C VAL A 61 10.77 7.59 -0.60
N SER A 62 11.21 6.34 -0.49
CA SER A 62 12.51 6.01 0.09
C SER A 62 13.69 6.61 -0.69
N ARG A 63 13.62 6.59 -2.01
CA ARG A 63 14.70 7.14 -2.86
C ARG A 63 14.91 8.63 -2.65
N ARG A 64 13.87 9.35 -2.25
CA ARG A 64 13.93 10.81 -2.04
C ARG A 64 14.19 11.19 -0.59
N ARG A 65 13.71 10.36 0.33
CA ARG A 65 13.65 10.71 1.76
C ARG A 65 14.45 9.76 2.66
N GLY A 66 15.04 8.70 2.10
CA GLY A 66 15.65 7.64 2.90
C GLY A 66 14.60 6.83 3.62
N GLY A 67 14.91 6.33 4.79
CA GLY A 67 13.99 5.54 5.59
C GLY A 67 14.06 4.06 5.25
N HIS A 68 13.15 3.31 5.84
CA HIS A 68 13.08 1.87 5.71
C HIS A 68 11.71 1.44 5.23
N THR A 69 11.67 0.56 4.25
CA THR A 69 10.45 0.02 3.67
C THR A 69 10.37 -1.48 3.90
N GLU A 70 9.20 -1.96 4.29
CA GLU A 70 8.93 -3.39 4.40
C GLU A 70 7.49 -3.67 3.99
N SER A 71 7.21 -4.92 3.64
CA SER A 71 5.86 -5.36 3.32
C SER A 71 5.65 -6.80 3.76
N ARG A 72 4.40 -7.15 3.97
CA ARG A 72 4.02 -8.51 4.37
C ARG A 72 2.56 -8.77 4.03
N GLU A 73 2.18 -10.04 4.07
CA GLU A 73 0.79 -10.43 3.95
C GLU A 73 0.02 -10.05 5.21
N LEU A 74 -1.20 -9.53 5.00
CA LEU A 74 -2.15 -9.32 6.08
C LEU A 74 -2.97 -10.58 6.27
N GLY A 75 -3.18 -10.97 7.52
CA GLY A 75 -4.01 -12.09 7.84
C GLY A 75 -4.81 -11.86 9.10
N LEU A 76 -5.98 -12.49 9.17
CA LEU A 76 -6.82 -12.51 10.35
C LEU A 76 -6.54 -13.80 11.12
N PRO A 77 -6.27 -13.75 12.43
CA PRO A 77 -6.05 -14.97 13.19
C PRO A 77 -7.32 -15.79 13.29
N VAL A 78 -7.20 -17.09 13.02
CA VAL A 78 -8.30 -18.04 13.17
C VAL A 78 -8.15 -18.70 14.52
N SER A 79 -9.08 -18.43 15.46
CA SER A 79 -8.96 -18.86 16.83
C SER A 79 -8.92 -20.39 17.03
N GLU A 80 -9.62 -21.13 16.17
CA GLU A 80 -9.71 -22.59 16.29
C GLU A 80 -8.48 -23.32 15.79
N SER A 81 -7.85 -22.82 14.72
CA SER A 81 -6.73 -23.51 14.08
C SER A 81 -5.36 -22.92 14.43
N GLY A 82 -5.32 -21.69 14.93
CA GLY A 82 -4.07 -20.96 15.14
C GLY A 82 -3.43 -20.47 13.84
N LEU A 83 -4.09 -20.67 12.70
CA LEU A 83 -3.61 -20.20 11.40
C LEU A 83 -4.11 -18.80 11.09
N LEU A 84 -3.56 -18.18 10.05
CA LEU A 84 -4.01 -16.88 9.57
C LEU A 84 -4.90 -17.07 8.33
N LEU A 85 -6.01 -16.34 8.29
CA LEU A 85 -6.81 -16.20 7.09
C LEU A 85 -6.24 -15.05 6.27
N PRO A 86 -5.64 -15.32 5.09
CA PRO A 86 -5.08 -14.25 4.28
C PRO A 86 -6.16 -13.30 3.80
N CYS A 87 -5.94 -11.99 3.93
CA CYS A 87 -6.92 -10.99 3.51
C CYS A 87 -6.32 -9.85 2.69
N GLY A 88 -5.01 -9.81 2.50
CA GLY A 88 -4.39 -8.77 1.71
C GLY A 88 -2.91 -8.61 2.00
N ALA A 89 -2.39 -7.44 1.71
CA ALA A 89 -0.99 -7.11 1.93
C ALA A 89 -0.87 -5.72 2.53
N THR A 90 0.19 -5.48 3.29
CA THR A 90 0.52 -4.15 3.82
C THR A 90 1.96 -3.81 3.49
N GLY A 91 2.18 -2.57 3.05
CA GLY A 91 3.50 -2.00 2.91
C GLY A 91 3.66 -0.86 3.91
N ARG A 92 4.86 -0.72 4.47
CA ARG A 92 5.15 0.34 5.44
C ARG A 92 6.49 0.97 5.14
N TRP A 93 6.50 2.29 5.06
CA TRP A 93 7.71 3.09 5.06
C TRP A 93 7.81 3.80 6.40
N THR A 94 9.01 3.83 6.96
CA THR A 94 9.29 4.51 8.24
C THR A 94 10.52 5.38 8.06
N ALA A 95 10.45 6.61 8.56
CA ALA A 95 11.59 7.52 8.54
C ALA A 95 12.72 7.02 9.43
N ASP A 96 13.95 7.45 9.11
CA ASP A 96 15.14 7.07 9.89
C ASP A 96 15.23 7.74 11.25
N ARG A 97 14.42 8.77 11.51
CA ARG A 97 14.44 9.51 12.78
C ARG A 97 13.42 9.02 13.79
#